data_9644ea8b0abdc59044ccd76d14faf30d
#
_entry.id   9644ea8b0abdc59044ccd76d14faf30d
#
_cell.length_a   1.000
_cell.length_b   1.000
_cell.length_c   1.000
_cell.angle_alpha   90.00
_cell.angle_beta   90.00
_cell.angle_gamma   90.00
#
_symmetry.space_group_name_H-M   'P 1'
#
loop_
_entity.id
_entity.type
_entity.pdbx_description
1 polymer ?
#
loop_
_entity_poly.entity_id
_entity_poly.type
_entity_poly.pdbx_seq_one_letter_code
_entity_poly.pdbx_strand_id
1 'polypeptide(L)'
;EGFDERIFEGRAVEPVSLADIVLSGGEPAALAILDACIRLLPGVMGAASSGAEESFEEGLLEYPHYTRPVEWEGRTIPEVLRSGDHAKIAAWRKLRAEEDTRSRRPDLWERRGGARDRSASGARRED
;
A
#
# COMPACT_ATOMS: atom_id res chain seq x y z
N GLU A 1 -25.99 -16.31 -6.06
CA GLU A 1 -26.70 -16.13 -7.33
C GLU A 1 -25.93 -15.08 -8.13
N GLY A 2 -25.61 -15.40 -9.39
CA GLY A 2 -24.81 -14.56 -10.25
C GLY A 2 -25.65 -13.63 -11.13
N PHE A 3 -25.00 -12.89 -11.99
CA PHE A 3 -25.65 -12.11 -13.04
C PHE A 3 -26.01 -13.03 -14.22
N ASP A 4 -26.99 -12.59 -15.01
CA ASP A 4 -27.31 -13.22 -16.29
C ASP A 4 -26.15 -12.95 -17.28
N GLU A 5 -25.58 -14.01 -17.83
CA GLU A 5 -24.41 -13.96 -18.72
C GLU A 5 -24.63 -13.07 -19.96
N ARG A 6 -25.87 -12.97 -20.44
CA ARG A 6 -26.24 -12.12 -21.57
C ARG A 6 -25.97 -10.63 -21.36
N ILE A 7 -25.77 -10.17 -20.10
CA ILE A 7 -25.39 -8.79 -19.81
C ILE A 7 -24.00 -8.48 -20.41
N PHE A 8 -23.08 -9.43 -20.36
CA PHE A 8 -21.73 -9.26 -20.88
C PHE A 8 -21.69 -9.25 -22.41
N GLU A 9 -22.64 -9.89 -23.07
CA GLU A 9 -22.76 -9.89 -24.54
C GLU A 9 -23.35 -8.57 -25.08
N GLY A 10 -24.27 -7.96 -24.33
CA GLY A 10 -25.05 -6.80 -24.78
C GLY A 10 -24.57 -5.44 -24.28
N ARG A 11 -23.60 -5.37 -23.38
CA ARG A 11 -23.14 -4.13 -22.75
C ARG A 11 -21.63 -4.14 -22.55
N ALA A 12 -21.04 -2.93 -22.57
CA ALA A 12 -19.63 -2.74 -22.23
C ALA A 12 -19.42 -2.85 -20.71
N VAL A 13 -19.42 -4.07 -20.21
CA VAL A 13 -19.23 -4.39 -18.77
C VAL A 13 -18.04 -5.34 -18.66
N GLU A 14 -17.14 -5.03 -17.73
CA GLU A 14 -15.97 -5.84 -17.43
C GLU A 14 -16.17 -6.54 -16.06
N PRO A 15 -16.08 -7.89 -15.99
CA PRO A 15 -16.11 -8.59 -14.72
C PRO A 15 -14.79 -8.39 -13.97
N VAL A 16 -14.87 -7.99 -12.70
CA VAL A 16 -13.69 -7.75 -11.84
C VAL A 16 -13.79 -8.64 -10.61
N SER A 17 -12.68 -9.33 -10.29
CA SER A 17 -12.51 -10.05 -9.04
C SER A 17 -11.58 -9.28 -8.10
N LEU A 18 -12.03 -9.04 -6.86
CA LEU A 18 -11.22 -8.37 -5.86
C LEU A 18 -10.13 -9.28 -5.28
N ALA A 19 -10.47 -10.55 -5.06
CA ALA A 19 -9.59 -11.57 -4.49
C ALA A 19 -10.18 -12.98 -4.69
N ASP A 20 -9.40 -14.02 -4.39
CA ASP A 20 -9.84 -15.42 -4.42
C ASP A 20 -10.64 -15.77 -3.15
N ILE A 21 -11.74 -15.07 -2.95
CA ILE A 21 -12.67 -15.28 -1.82
C ILE A 21 -14.10 -15.40 -2.32
N VAL A 22 -14.91 -16.14 -1.58
CA VAL A 22 -16.35 -16.26 -1.84
C VAL A 22 -17.11 -15.39 -0.86
N LEU A 23 -17.92 -14.47 -1.38
CA LEU A 23 -18.78 -13.57 -0.61
C LEU A 23 -20.25 -13.95 -0.82
N SER A 24 -21.11 -13.57 0.11
CA SER A 24 -22.56 -13.78 -0.01
C SER A 24 -23.22 -12.90 -1.08
N GLY A 25 -22.55 -11.83 -1.51
CA GLY A 25 -22.94 -10.91 -2.57
C GLY A 25 -21.78 -10.07 -3.03
N GLY A 26 -21.92 -9.32 -4.12
CA GLY A 26 -20.88 -8.46 -4.68
C GLY A 26 -20.72 -7.10 -3.99
N GLU A 27 -21.65 -6.72 -3.10
CA GLU A 27 -21.70 -5.40 -2.48
C GLU A 27 -20.44 -5.08 -1.64
N PRO A 28 -19.92 -5.98 -0.80
CA PRO A 28 -18.70 -5.72 -0.04
C PRO A 28 -17.48 -5.50 -0.94
N ALA A 29 -17.37 -6.26 -2.03
CA ALA A 29 -16.30 -6.08 -3.01
C ALA A 29 -16.43 -4.75 -3.75
N ALA A 30 -17.65 -4.36 -4.15
CA ALA A 30 -17.90 -3.08 -4.79
C ALA A 30 -17.56 -1.90 -3.87
N LEU A 31 -17.93 -1.97 -2.59
CA LEU A 31 -17.57 -0.95 -1.61
C LEU A 31 -16.05 -0.81 -1.44
N ALA A 32 -15.33 -1.93 -1.35
CA ALA A 32 -13.88 -1.92 -1.22
C ALA A 32 -13.19 -1.30 -2.45
N ILE A 33 -13.65 -1.65 -3.66
CA ILE A 33 -13.13 -1.07 -4.91
C ILE A 33 -13.45 0.42 -4.99
N LEU A 34 -14.67 0.83 -4.66
CA LEU A 34 -15.08 2.23 -4.67
C LEU A 34 -14.26 3.06 -3.68
N ASP A 35 -14.06 2.58 -2.46
CA ASP A 35 -13.23 3.27 -1.46
C ASP A 35 -11.80 3.45 -1.97
N ALA A 36 -11.18 2.39 -2.48
CA ALA A 36 -9.85 2.44 -3.05
C ALA A 36 -9.72 3.43 -4.23
N CYS A 37 -10.74 3.52 -5.08
CA CYS A 37 -10.75 4.45 -6.22
C CYS A 37 -11.01 5.89 -5.80
N ILE A 38 -12.00 6.11 -4.92
CA ILE A 38 -12.42 7.46 -4.50
C ILE A 38 -11.30 8.20 -3.77
N ARG A 39 -10.53 7.49 -2.94
CA ARG A 39 -9.40 8.10 -2.21
C ARG A 39 -8.28 8.61 -3.12
N LEU A 40 -8.21 8.15 -4.38
CA LEU A 40 -7.27 8.65 -5.38
C LEU A 40 -7.70 9.96 -6.04
N LEU A 41 -8.95 10.38 -5.84
CA LEU A 41 -9.46 11.63 -6.40
C LEU A 41 -8.86 12.84 -5.66
N PRO A 42 -8.45 13.90 -6.40
CA PRO A 42 -7.92 15.11 -5.79
C PRO A 42 -8.87 15.71 -4.75
N GLY A 43 -8.36 16.04 -3.56
CA GLY A 43 -9.11 16.69 -2.50
C GLY A 43 -10.00 15.77 -1.64
N VAL A 44 -10.06 14.48 -1.91
CA VAL A 44 -10.82 13.53 -1.07
C VAL A 44 -10.04 13.16 0.18
N MET A 45 -8.74 12.89 0.05
CA MET A 45 -7.85 12.71 1.19
C MET A 45 -7.26 14.05 1.62
N GLY A 46 -7.28 14.34 2.93
CA GLY A 46 -7.15 15.70 3.51
C GLY A 46 -5.88 16.44 3.19
N ALA A 47 -4.74 15.94 2.97
CA ALA A 47 -3.56 16.66 2.55
C ALA A 47 -2.85 15.91 1.42
N ALA A 48 -2.38 16.63 0.41
CA ALA A 48 -1.62 16.06 -0.70
C ALA A 48 -0.34 15.31 -0.23
N SER A 49 0.13 15.60 0.99
CA SER A 49 1.25 14.91 1.64
C SER A 49 0.89 13.55 2.25
N SER A 50 -0.39 13.28 2.51
CA SER A 50 -0.81 11.99 3.10
C SER A 50 -0.78 10.85 2.07
N GLY A 51 -1.04 11.13 0.80
CA GLY A 51 -0.96 10.15 -0.27
C GLY A 51 0.47 9.74 -0.62
N ALA A 52 1.42 10.66 -0.50
CA ALA A 52 2.83 10.41 -0.82
C ALA A 52 3.57 9.50 0.20
N GLU A 53 2.98 9.30 1.39
CA GLU A 53 3.52 8.40 2.43
C GLU A 53 2.80 7.05 2.50
N GLU A 54 1.83 6.79 1.61
CA GLU A 54 1.01 5.58 1.66
C GLU A 54 1.74 4.33 1.16
N SER A 55 1.36 3.21 1.77
CA SER A 55 1.80 1.87 1.38
C SER A 55 1.63 1.64 -0.12
N PHE A 56 2.61 1.00 -0.73
CA PHE A 56 2.68 0.63 -2.14
C PHE A 56 3.14 1.67 -3.16
N GLU A 57 3.24 2.98 -2.88
CA GLU A 57 3.83 3.92 -3.85
C GLU A 57 5.28 3.59 -4.17
N GLU A 58 6.06 3.14 -3.17
CA GLU A 58 7.42 2.63 -3.38
C GLU A 58 7.49 1.08 -3.42
N GLY A 59 6.35 0.39 -3.43
CA GLY A 59 6.29 -1.08 -3.35
C GLY A 59 6.71 -1.63 -1.98
N LEU A 60 6.61 -0.83 -0.92
CA LEU A 60 6.84 -1.23 0.46
C LEU A 60 5.53 -1.28 1.24
N LEU A 61 5.47 -2.14 2.25
CA LEU A 61 4.45 -2.04 3.29
C LEU A 61 4.70 -0.79 4.14
N GLU A 62 3.64 -0.28 4.73
CA GLU A 62 3.72 0.84 5.64
C GLU A 62 4.51 0.47 6.91
N TYR A 63 5.27 1.45 7.44
CA TYR A 63 5.98 1.28 8.71
C TYR A 63 5.01 1.23 9.89
N PRO A 64 5.39 0.63 11.04
CA PRO A 64 4.52 0.53 12.20
C PRO A 64 4.20 1.90 12.81
N HIS A 65 2.92 2.13 13.07
CA HIS A 65 2.42 3.32 13.73
C HIS A 65 2.25 3.12 15.23
N TYR A 66 2.44 4.19 15.99
CA TYR A 66 2.28 4.22 17.43
C TYR A 66 1.37 5.37 17.84
N THR A 67 0.52 5.12 18.83
CA THR A 67 -0.41 6.10 19.39
C THR A 67 -0.13 6.31 20.88
N ARG A 68 -0.83 7.24 21.52
CA ARG A 68 -0.81 7.40 22.98
C ARG A 68 -1.49 6.23 23.68
N PRO A 69 -1.09 5.90 24.93
CA PRO A 69 -0.01 6.50 25.73
C PRO A 69 1.39 6.06 25.28
N VAL A 70 2.44 6.72 25.79
CA VAL A 70 3.85 6.39 25.49
C VAL A 70 4.22 4.97 25.93
N GLU A 71 3.65 4.53 27.03
CA GLU A 71 3.78 3.18 27.56
C GLU A 71 2.41 2.53 27.66
N TRP A 72 2.30 1.32 27.15
CA TRP A 72 1.09 0.52 27.21
C TRP A 72 1.47 -0.95 27.51
N GLU A 73 0.96 -1.49 28.59
CA GLU A 73 1.24 -2.86 29.06
C GLU A 73 2.75 -3.18 29.13
N GLY A 74 3.55 -2.27 29.68
CA GLY A 74 5.00 -2.41 29.80
C GLY A 74 5.78 -2.29 28.49
N ARG A 75 5.15 -1.92 27.40
CA ARG A 75 5.75 -1.69 26.07
C ARG A 75 5.79 -0.19 25.78
N THR A 76 6.94 0.29 25.36
CA THR A 76 7.15 1.71 25.05
C THR A 76 7.24 1.99 23.57
N ILE A 77 6.88 3.22 23.16
CA ILE A 77 7.13 3.71 21.81
C ILE A 77 8.65 3.80 21.60
N PRO A 78 9.18 3.39 20.43
CA PRO A 78 10.59 3.55 20.12
C PRO A 78 11.10 4.96 20.35
N GLU A 79 12.22 5.09 21.03
CA GLU A 79 12.75 6.39 21.47
C GLU A 79 13.05 7.34 20.30
N VAL A 80 13.50 6.79 19.15
CA VAL A 80 13.76 7.54 17.93
C VAL A 80 12.54 8.33 17.47
N LEU A 81 11.31 7.79 17.63
CA LEU A 81 10.06 8.48 17.23
C LEU A 81 9.71 9.64 18.16
N ARG A 82 10.34 9.71 19.33
CA ARG A 82 10.14 10.75 20.33
C ARG A 82 11.27 11.80 20.34
N SER A 83 12.32 11.58 19.56
CA SER A 83 13.53 12.41 19.56
C SER A 83 13.34 13.80 18.94
N GLY A 84 12.30 14.01 18.14
CA GLY A 84 12.13 15.23 17.34
C GLY A 84 13.10 15.35 16.16
N ASP A 85 14.02 14.39 15.98
CA ASP A 85 14.97 14.35 14.86
C ASP A 85 14.28 13.74 13.63
N HIS A 86 13.76 14.61 12.76
CA HIS A 86 13.02 14.20 11.58
C HIS A 86 13.84 13.29 10.65
N ALA A 87 15.15 13.51 10.52
CA ALA A 87 16.00 12.67 9.67
C ALA A 87 16.13 11.25 10.22
N LYS A 88 16.34 11.10 11.53
CA LYS A 88 16.40 9.79 12.19
C LYS A 88 15.05 9.09 12.17
N ILE A 89 13.96 9.83 12.35
CA ILE A 89 12.59 9.29 12.27
C ILE A 89 12.33 8.74 10.87
N ALA A 90 12.64 9.51 9.82
CA ALA A 90 12.47 9.08 8.43
C ALA A 90 13.30 7.83 8.10
N ALA A 91 14.56 7.80 8.51
CA ALA A 91 15.44 6.65 8.33
C ALA A 91 14.90 5.39 9.04
N TRP A 92 14.41 5.55 10.28
CA TRP A 92 13.82 4.45 11.04
C TRP A 92 12.55 3.91 10.39
N ARG A 93 11.64 4.80 9.94
CA ARG A 93 10.41 4.42 9.24
C ARG A 93 10.71 3.61 7.99
N LYS A 94 11.64 4.09 7.17
CA LYS A 94 12.08 3.39 5.96
C LYS A 94 12.66 2.01 6.25
N LEU A 95 13.53 1.90 7.25
CA LEU A 95 14.11 0.62 7.66
C LEU A 95 13.02 -0.37 8.07
N ARG A 96 12.05 0.05 8.88
CA ARG A 96 10.94 -0.80 9.31
C ARG A 96 10.02 -1.21 8.16
N ALA A 97 9.70 -0.30 7.26
CA ALA A 97 8.94 -0.62 6.06
C ALA A 97 9.64 -1.68 5.20
N GLU A 98 10.96 -1.59 5.04
CA GLU A 98 11.77 -2.56 4.31
C GLU A 98 11.82 -3.93 5.00
N GLU A 99 12.03 -3.97 6.32
CA GLU A 99 12.02 -5.20 7.13
C GLU A 99 10.66 -5.90 7.08
N ASP A 100 9.58 -5.16 7.31
CA ASP A 100 8.21 -5.70 7.27
C ASP A 100 7.83 -6.21 5.89
N THR A 101 8.22 -5.48 4.83
CA THR A 101 7.96 -5.91 3.45
C THR A 101 8.71 -7.20 3.14
N ARG A 102 9.98 -7.28 3.47
CA ARG A 102 10.81 -8.49 3.26
C ARG A 102 10.22 -9.71 3.96
N SER A 103 9.73 -9.52 5.19
CA SER A 103 9.20 -10.61 6.02
C SER A 103 7.78 -11.02 5.63
N ARG A 104 6.87 -10.05 5.39
CA ARG A 104 5.43 -10.31 5.22
C ARG A 104 5.00 -10.37 3.77
N ARG A 105 5.71 -9.69 2.88
CA ARG A 105 5.41 -9.61 1.45
C ARG A 105 6.68 -9.76 0.61
N PRO A 106 7.33 -10.95 0.64
CA PRO A 106 8.53 -11.22 -0.14
C PRO A 106 8.30 -11.01 -1.65
N ASP A 107 7.08 -11.24 -2.13
CA ASP A 107 6.67 -10.97 -3.51
C ASP A 107 6.82 -9.50 -3.92
N LEU A 108 6.48 -8.55 -3.04
CA LEU A 108 6.67 -7.12 -3.28
C LEU A 108 8.15 -6.73 -3.19
N TRP A 109 8.87 -7.33 -2.26
CA TRP A 109 10.30 -7.09 -2.09
C TRP A 109 11.10 -7.50 -3.33
N GLU A 110 10.82 -8.67 -3.89
CA GLU A 110 11.46 -9.16 -5.11
C GLU A 110 11.13 -8.29 -6.34
N ARG A 111 9.88 -7.87 -6.50
CA ARG A 111 9.47 -6.95 -7.57
C ARG A 111 10.24 -5.63 -7.51
N ARG A 112 10.45 -5.08 -6.32
CA ARG A 112 11.20 -3.85 -6.10
C ARG A 112 12.68 -4.03 -6.45
N GLY A 113 13.31 -5.14 -6.10
CA GLY A 113 14.69 -5.49 -6.48
C GLY A 113 14.84 -5.57 -8.01
N GLY A 114 13.96 -6.28 -8.67
CA GLY A 114 13.96 -6.40 -10.14
C GLY A 114 13.62 -5.10 -10.90
N ALA A 115 12.92 -4.15 -10.28
CA ALA A 115 12.70 -2.82 -10.85
C ALA A 115 13.94 -1.93 -10.76
N ARG A 116 14.68 -2.00 -9.65
CA ARG A 116 15.94 -1.26 -9.46
C ARG A 116 17.02 -1.73 -10.43
N ASP A 117 17.16 -3.02 -10.65
CA ASP A 117 18.14 -3.58 -11.60
C ASP A 117 17.84 -3.16 -13.05
N ARG A 118 16.57 -3.09 -13.43
CA ARG A 118 16.18 -2.61 -14.76
C ARG A 118 16.46 -1.14 -14.98
N SER A 119 16.24 -0.29 -13.98
CA SER A 119 16.55 1.14 -14.06
C SER A 119 18.09 1.40 -14.11
N ALA A 120 18.87 0.63 -13.38
CA ALA A 120 20.33 0.71 -13.40
C ALA A 120 20.94 0.21 -14.71
N SER A 121 20.31 -0.78 -15.38
CA SER A 121 20.74 -1.30 -16.67
C SER A 121 20.37 -0.39 -17.86
N GLY A 122 19.28 0.38 -17.74
CA GLY A 122 18.87 1.35 -18.76
C GLY A 122 19.79 2.56 -18.85
N ALA A 123 20.34 3.01 -17.73
CA ALA A 123 21.22 4.18 -17.66
C ALA A 123 22.63 3.96 -18.24
N ARG A 124 22.99 2.73 -18.61
CA ARG A 124 24.32 2.39 -19.16
C ARG A 124 24.34 2.24 -20.69
N ARG A 125 23.30 2.61 -21.40
CA ARG A 125 23.19 2.45 -22.86
C ARG A 125 23.16 3.76 -23.64
N GLU A 126 23.44 4.88 -23.03
CA GLU A 126 23.57 6.18 -23.68
C GLU A 126 24.98 6.75 -23.48
N ASP A 127 25.99 6.03 -23.99
CA ASP A 127 27.33 6.57 -24.29
C ASP A 127 27.83 5.96 -25.61
#